data_86195dfabc1693dbbbb97374a8573a25
#
_entry.id   86195dfabc1693dbbbb97374a8573a25
#
_cell.length_a   1.000
_cell.length_b   1.000
_cell.length_c   1.000
_cell.angle_alpha   90.00
_cell.angle_beta   90.00
_cell.angle_gamma   90.00
#
_symmetry.space_group_name_H-M   'P 1'
#
loop_
_entity.id
_entity.type
_entity.pdbx_description
1 polymer ?
#
loop_
_entity_poly.entity_id
_entity_poly.type
_entity_poly.pdbx_seq_one_letter_code
_entity_poly.pdbx_strand_id
1 'polypeptide(L)'
;MPHRNAPLTETGRLRLARCVVEDGWPLRRAAERFQVSPTTAQRWADRYRTHGEAGMRDLSSRPHTSPRRTPTRTERRIIKVRILRRWGPARIAGLLHLVPSTVHRVLTRYGLARLTHLDRATGRVIRRYERERPGELVHVDIKKLGNIPNGGGHKVLGRQEGRSKRRGAGYSYIHTAVDDHSRLAYSEILTDERKETATAFWTRAHAFFTQAGITVERVLTDNGSCYRSRDWRNVLAEAGITHKRTRPYRPQTNGKVERLNRTLLDEWAYARPYRSEQERRDVFPEWLHTYNHHRGHTALKGQPPASRVPNLTGQYS
;
A
#
# COMPACT_ATOMS: atom_id res chain seq x y z
N MET A 1 27.76 -12.94 3.17
CA MET A 1 27.53 -14.33 2.73
C MET A 1 28.24 -14.54 1.41
N PRO A 2 28.93 -15.65 1.20
CA PRO A 2 29.58 -15.93 -0.09
C PRO A 2 28.53 -16.00 -1.19
N HIS A 3 28.92 -15.58 -2.40
CA HIS A 3 28.04 -15.66 -3.55
C HIS A 3 27.58 -17.11 -3.78
N ARG A 4 26.29 -17.33 -4.12
CA ARG A 4 25.71 -18.67 -4.30
C ARG A 4 26.51 -19.58 -5.24
N ASN A 5 27.17 -19.01 -6.24
CA ASN A 5 28.00 -19.72 -7.22
C ASN A 5 29.50 -19.59 -6.94
N ALA A 6 29.92 -19.22 -5.73
CA ALA A 6 31.35 -19.18 -5.39
C ALA A 6 31.89 -20.61 -5.28
N PRO A 7 32.93 -21.00 -6.05
CA PRO A 7 33.46 -22.35 -6.03
C PRO A 7 34.08 -22.74 -4.69
N LEU A 8 34.46 -21.76 -3.86
CA LEU A 8 35.04 -21.96 -2.54
C LEU A 8 34.31 -21.14 -1.47
N THR A 9 33.91 -21.79 -0.39
CA THR A 9 33.51 -21.17 0.88
C THR A 9 34.71 -20.59 1.61
N GLU A 10 34.55 -19.82 2.70
CA GLU A 10 35.64 -19.33 3.54
C GLU A 10 36.51 -20.48 4.03
N THR A 11 35.89 -21.58 4.51
CA THR A 11 36.58 -22.79 4.93
C THR A 11 37.34 -23.46 3.78
N GLY A 12 36.77 -23.51 2.59
CA GLY A 12 37.43 -24.05 1.40
C GLY A 12 38.64 -23.22 0.99
N ARG A 13 38.54 -21.88 1.07
CA ARG A 13 39.67 -20.95 0.82
C ARG A 13 40.80 -21.13 1.83
N LEU A 14 40.46 -21.29 3.11
CA LEU A 14 41.43 -21.51 4.18
C LEU A 14 42.19 -22.83 3.96
N ARG A 15 41.48 -23.92 3.69
CA ARG A 15 42.10 -25.22 3.40
C ARG A 15 43.03 -25.16 2.20
N LEU A 16 42.58 -24.55 1.10
CA LEU A 16 43.42 -24.35 -0.08
C LEU A 16 44.68 -23.53 0.23
N ALA A 17 44.50 -22.42 0.96
CA ALA A 17 45.63 -21.54 1.31
C ALA A 17 46.66 -22.24 2.22
N ARG A 18 46.19 -23.01 3.21
CA ARG A 18 47.07 -23.80 4.08
C ARG A 18 47.85 -24.87 3.32
N CYS A 19 47.19 -25.62 2.43
CA CYS A 19 47.90 -26.61 1.59
C CYS A 19 49.06 -25.97 0.81
N VAL A 20 48.91 -24.73 0.33
CA VAL A 20 49.95 -24.04 -0.42
C VAL A 20 51.02 -23.42 0.49
N VAL A 21 50.62 -22.80 1.60
CA VAL A 21 51.50 -21.97 2.43
C VAL A 21 52.16 -22.78 3.55
N GLU A 22 51.38 -23.66 4.19
CA GLU A 22 51.86 -24.45 5.34
C GLU A 22 52.40 -25.83 4.87
N ASP A 23 51.64 -26.54 4.01
CA ASP A 23 51.97 -27.88 3.53
C ASP A 23 52.90 -27.89 2.30
N GLY A 24 53.26 -26.72 1.75
CA GLY A 24 54.19 -26.57 0.63
C GLY A 24 53.70 -27.13 -0.70
N TRP A 25 52.41 -27.32 -0.91
CA TRP A 25 51.92 -27.89 -2.16
C TRP A 25 52.15 -26.96 -3.38
N PRO A 26 52.52 -27.54 -4.54
CA PRO A 26 52.55 -26.77 -5.78
C PRO A 26 51.19 -26.19 -6.10
N LEU A 27 51.15 -24.93 -6.55
CA LEU A 27 49.89 -24.22 -6.87
C LEU A 27 48.97 -24.96 -7.84
N ARG A 28 49.56 -25.64 -8.84
CA ARG A 28 48.77 -26.42 -9.82
C ARG A 28 48.06 -27.59 -9.13
N ARG A 29 48.75 -28.33 -8.26
CA ARG A 29 48.18 -29.45 -7.49
C ARG A 29 47.05 -28.98 -6.56
N ALA A 30 47.25 -27.87 -5.85
CA ALA A 30 46.22 -27.28 -4.99
C ALA A 30 45.03 -26.81 -5.81
N ALA A 31 45.24 -26.13 -6.93
CA ALA A 31 44.19 -25.66 -7.83
C ALA A 31 43.33 -26.80 -8.34
N GLU A 32 43.96 -27.90 -8.80
CA GLU A 32 43.28 -29.11 -9.26
C GLU A 32 42.45 -29.77 -8.16
N ARG A 33 43.03 -29.95 -6.97
CA ARG A 33 42.37 -30.57 -5.81
C ARG A 33 41.11 -29.80 -5.38
N PHE A 34 41.13 -28.47 -5.46
CA PHE A 34 40.03 -27.59 -5.06
C PHE A 34 39.17 -27.11 -6.26
N GLN A 35 39.40 -27.63 -7.45
CA GLN A 35 38.68 -27.30 -8.68
C GLN A 35 38.63 -25.80 -8.98
N VAL A 36 39.74 -25.11 -8.85
CA VAL A 36 39.91 -23.68 -9.15
C VAL A 36 41.08 -23.46 -10.10
N SER A 37 41.17 -22.26 -10.68
CA SER A 37 42.36 -21.92 -11.50
C SER A 37 43.60 -21.71 -10.62
N PRO A 38 44.84 -21.96 -11.15
CA PRO A 38 46.07 -21.66 -10.47
C PRO A 38 46.17 -20.21 -9.98
N THR A 39 45.65 -19.24 -10.75
CA THR A 39 45.58 -17.84 -10.38
C THR A 39 44.67 -17.60 -9.16
N THR A 40 43.58 -18.35 -9.06
CA THR A 40 42.72 -18.31 -7.87
C THR A 40 43.40 -18.88 -6.65
N ALA A 41 44.09 -20.00 -6.81
CA ALA A 41 44.88 -20.61 -5.72
C ALA A 41 45.99 -19.66 -5.24
N GLN A 42 46.75 -19.06 -6.15
CA GLN A 42 47.75 -18.03 -5.84
C GLN A 42 47.16 -16.87 -5.05
N ARG A 43 46.04 -16.29 -5.52
CA ARG A 43 45.37 -15.16 -4.85
C ARG A 43 45.01 -15.48 -3.40
N TRP A 44 44.48 -16.68 -3.14
CA TRP A 44 44.11 -17.06 -1.77
C TRP A 44 45.33 -17.37 -0.91
N ALA A 45 46.36 -17.96 -1.46
CA ALA A 45 47.64 -18.16 -0.78
C ALA A 45 48.28 -16.82 -0.38
N ASP A 46 48.33 -15.84 -1.29
CA ASP A 46 48.87 -14.51 -1.01
C ASP A 46 48.08 -13.74 0.02
N ARG A 47 46.74 -13.85 -0.03
CA ARG A 47 45.86 -13.24 1.01
C ARG A 47 46.09 -13.90 2.39
N TYR A 48 46.33 -15.19 2.41
CA TYR A 48 46.65 -15.91 3.65
C TYR A 48 48.01 -15.49 4.22
N ARG A 49 49.05 -15.35 3.39
CA ARG A 49 50.37 -14.84 3.80
C ARG A 49 50.29 -13.44 4.40
N THR A 50 49.43 -12.59 3.83
CA THR A 50 49.32 -11.16 4.23
C THR A 50 48.40 -10.94 5.43
N HIS A 51 47.30 -11.66 5.52
CA HIS A 51 46.21 -11.37 6.47
C HIS A 51 45.80 -12.57 7.33
N GLY A 52 46.47 -13.72 7.19
CA GLY A 52 46.10 -14.95 7.88
C GLY A 52 44.67 -15.40 7.56
N GLU A 53 44.05 -16.06 8.51
CA GLU A 53 42.67 -16.56 8.37
C GLU A 53 41.65 -15.45 8.08
N ALA A 54 41.84 -14.23 8.63
CA ALA A 54 40.97 -13.08 8.37
C ALA A 54 40.94 -12.71 6.89
N GLY A 55 41.98 -13.03 6.11
CA GLY A 55 42.05 -12.83 4.67
C GLY A 55 41.07 -13.69 3.87
N MET A 56 40.47 -14.72 4.45
CA MET A 56 39.57 -15.65 3.75
C MET A 56 38.15 -15.10 3.60
N ARG A 57 37.82 -14.07 4.35
CA ARG A 57 36.50 -13.42 4.29
C ARG A 57 36.28 -12.72 2.96
N ASP A 58 35.00 -12.60 2.56
CA ASP A 58 34.64 -11.81 1.40
C ASP A 58 34.94 -10.32 1.62
N LEU A 59 35.64 -9.71 0.68
CA LEU A 59 35.80 -8.26 0.63
C LEU A 59 34.64 -7.65 -0.15
N SER A 60 34.31 -6.41 0.20
CA SER A 60 33.33 -5.65 -0.57
C SER A 60 33.78 -5.46 -2.01
N SER A 61 32.96 -5.86 -2.96
CA SER A 61 33.19 -5.60 -4.39
C SER A 61 32.89 -4.16 -4.80
N ARG A 62 32.48 -3.31 -3.85
CA ARG A 62 32.16 -1.91 -4.12
C ARG A 62 33.44 -1.14 -4.49
N PRO A 63 33.46 -0.42 -5.61
CA PRO A 63 34.60 0.42 -5.98
C PRO A 63 34.94 1.46 -4.89
N HIS A 64 36.21 1.63 -4.59
CA HIS A 64 36.68 2.65 -3.65
C HIS A 64 36.34 4.06 -4.13
N THR A 65 36.37 4.28 -5.43
CA THR A 65 36.04 5.57 -6.07
C THR A 65 34.88 5.43 -7.03
N SER A 66 34.04 6.43 -7.09
CA SER A 66 32.91 6.52 -8.02
C SER A 66 32.92 7.89 -8.70
N PRO A 67 33.76 8.10 -9.73
CA PRO A 67 33.96 9.42 -10.34
C PRO A 67 32.69 10.08 -10.87
N ARG A 68 31.70 9.27 -11.33
CA ARG A 68 30.40 9.74 -11.82
C ARG A 68 29.34 9.92 -10.74
N ARG A 69 29.70 9.79 -9.46
CA ARG A 69 28.77 10.05 -8.37
C ARG A 69 28.41 11.52 -8.31
N THR A 70 27.13 11.81 -8.07
CA THR A 70 26.67 13.19 -7.82
C THR A 70 27.46 13.81 -6.67
N PRO A 71 28.04 15.01 -6.84
CA PRO A 71 28.82 15.68 -5.79
C PRO A 71 28.00 15.86 -4.51
N THR A 72 28.64 15.70 -3.36
CA THR A 72 27.99 15.82 -2.05
C THR A 72 27.27 17.17 -1.85
N ARG A 73 27.84 18.25 -2.37
CA ARG A 73 27.19 19.58 -2.34
C ARG A 73 25.85 19.57 -3.06
N THR A 74 25.76 18.92 -4.23
CA THR A 74 24.52 18.76 -5.00
C THR A 74 23.53 17.84 -4.29
N GLU A 75 23.99 16.72 -3.72
CA GLU A 75 23.15 15.82 -2.92
C GLU A 75 22.51 16.58 -1.74
N ARG A 76 23.29 17.37 -1.00
CA ARG A 76 22.77 18.23 0.10
C ARG A 76 21.74 19.24 -0.38
N ARG A 77 21.93 19.86 -1.54
CA ARG A 77 20.94 20.81 -2.13
C ARG A 77 19.63 20.09 -2.47
N ILE A 78 19.69 18.90 -3.07
CA ILE A 78 18.53 18.07 -3.39
C ILE A 78 17.75 17.75 -2.10
N ILE A 79 18.45 17.29 -1.05
CA ILE A 79 17.85 16.94 0.25
C ILE A 79 17.20 18.16 0.89
N LYS A 80 17.91 19.31 0.91
CA LYS A 80 17.38 20.56 1.46
C LYS A 80 16.08 20.98 0.79
N VAL A 81 16.04 20.98 -0.56
CA VAL A 81 14.81 21.34 -1.30
C VAL A 81 13.70 20.32 -1.01
N ARG A 82 14.01 19.03 -0.95
CA ARG A 82 13.04 17.97 -0.61
C ARG A 82 12.40 18.21 0.75
N ILE A 83 13.18 18.50 1.77
CA ILE A 83 12.71 18.69 3.14
C ILE A 83 11.89 19.98 3.27
N LEU A 84 12.44 21.10 2.77
CA LEU A 84 11.80 22.41 2.94
C LEU A 84 10.55 22.60 2.08
N ARG A 85 10.60 22.19 0.80
CA ARG A 85 9.53 22.45 -0.17
C ARG A 85 8.65 21.23 -0.43
N ARG A 86 9.03 20.04 0.06
CA ARG A 86 8.31 18.78 -0.18
C ARG A 86 8.02 18.55 -1.67
N TRP A 87 8.99 18.83 -2.53
CA TRP A 87 8.86 18.65 -3.97
C TRP A 87 9.27 17.26 -4.41
N GLY A 88 8.64 16.78 -5.49
CA GLY A 88 9.01 15.53 -6.17
C GLY A 88 10.28 15.68 -7.02
N PRO A 89 10.86 14.56 -7.48
CA PRO A 89 12.12 14.55 -8.23
C PRO A 89 12.11 15.47 -9.45
N ALA A 90 11.02 15.50 -10.24
CA ALA A 90 10.93 16.33 -11.43
C ALA A 90 11.03 17.85 -11.13
N ARG A 91 10.33 18.32 -10.09
CA ARG A 91 10.37 19.74 -9.69
C ARG A 91 11.72 20.13 -9.11
N ILE A 92 12.35 19.24 -8.32
CA ILE A 92 13.70 19.47 -7.79
C ILE A 92 14.72 19.51 -8.93
N ALA A 93 14.58 18.60 -9.89
CA ALA A 93 15.44 18.55 -11.07
C ALA A 93 15.36 19.83 -11.89
N GLY A 94 14.16 20.33 -12.15
CA GLY A 94 13.97 21.62 -12.84
C GLY A 94 14.62 22.80 -12.11
N LEU A 95 14.47 22.86 -10.77
CA LEU A 95 15.08 23.94 -9.97
C LEU A 95 16.62 23.91 -9.96
N LEU A 96 17.21 22.71 -9.97
CA LEU A 96 18.65 22.51 -9.82
C LEU A 96 19.36 22.20 -11.14
N HIS A 97 18.63 22.26 -12.26
CA HIS A 97 19.13 21.91 -13.61
C HIS A 97 19.76 20.52 -13.67
N LEU A 98 19.06 19.53 -13.10
CA LEU A 98 19.47 18.13 -13.02
C LEU A 98 18.48 17.22 -13.75
N VAL A 99 18.90 15.98 -14.02
CA VAL A 99 18.00 14.94 -14.54
C VAL A 99 17.14 14.37 -13.41
N PRO A 100 15.80 14.21 -13.59
CA PRO A 100 14.91 13.68 -12.56
C PRO A 100 15.33 12.32 -11.99
N SER A 101 15.90 11.44 -12.81
CA SER A 101 16.42 10.14 -12.38
C SER A 101 17.61 10.25 -11.41
N THR A 102 18.47 11.26 -11.60
CA THR A 102 19.58 11.54 -10.67
C THR A 102 19.03 11.99 -9.32
N VAL A 103 18.07 12.92 -9.30
CA VAL A 103 17.41 13.35 -8.06
C VAL A 103 16.73 12.19 -7.37
N HIS A 104 16.01 11.34 -8.11
CA HIS A 104 15.37 10.15 -7.55
C HIS A 104 16.39 9.21 -6.90
N ARG A 105 17.49 8.89 -7.57
CA ARG A 105 18.55 8.03 -7.03
C ARG A 105 19.17 8.59 -5.75
N VAL A 106 19.40 9.91 -5.69
CA VAL A 106 19.89 10.57 -4.48
C VAL A 106 18.88 10.42 -3.34
N LEU A 107 17.60 10.75 -3.56
CA LEU A 107 16.56 10.66 -2.55
C LEU A 107 16.39 9.21 -2.03
N THR A 108 16.46 8.22 -2.92
CA THR A 108 16.40 6.80 -2.55
C THR A 108 17.62 6.37 -1.72
N ARG A 109 18.82 6.80 -2.12
CA ARG A 109 20.08 6.50 -1.40
C ARG A 109 20.04 7.00 0.05
N TYR A 110 19.45 8.16 0.28
CA TYR A 110 19.29 8.74 1.61
C TYR A 110 18.00 8.31 2.33
N GLY A 111 17.27 7.30 1.81
CA GLY A 111 16.08 6.76 2.46
C GLY A 111 14.93 7.75 2.61
N LEU A 112 14.90 8.83 1.80
CA LEU A 112 13.85 9.83 1.91
C LEU A 112 12.52 9.31 1.36
N ALA A 113 11.53 9.24 2.24
CA ALA A 113 10.21 8.70 1.94
C ALA A 113 9.55 9.39 0.74
N ARG A 114 8.75 8.65 -0.03
CA ARG A 114 7.93 9.21 -1.11
C ARG A 114 6.93 10.22 -0.53
N LEU A 115 6.61 11.28 -1.27
CA LEU A 115 5.65 12.31 -0.82
C LEU A 115 4.27 11.73 -0.50
N THR A 116 3.87 10.66 -1.17
CA THR A 116 2.63 9.93 -0.90
C THR A 116 2.61 9.23 0.48
N HIS A 117 3.78 9.08 1.09
CA HIS A 117 3.93 8.49 2.42
C HIS A 117 4.10 9.55 3.52
N LEU A 118 4.03 10.82 3.15
CA LEU A 118 4.16 11.94 4.09
C LEU A 118 2.82 12.66 4.29
N ASP A 119 2.52 12.97 5.53
CA ASP A 119 1.46 13.91 5.85
C ASP A 119 1.79 15.29 5.28
N ARG A 120 0.87 15.86 4.51
CA ARG A 120 1.10 17.13 3.80
C ARG A 120 1.34 18.29 4.75
N ALA A 121 0.61 18.34 5.84
CA ALA A 121 0.68 19.45 6.79
C ALA A 121 1.95 19.38 7.65
N THR A 122 2.23 18.20 8.22
CA THR A 122 3.32 18.04 9.19
C THR A 122 4.64 17.54 8.59
N GLY A 123 4.60 16.90 7.42
CA GLY A 123 5.76 16.24 6.80
C GLY A 123 6.18 14.94 7.48
N ARG A 124 5.43 14.49 8.48
CA ARG A 124 5.70 13.22 9.17
C ARG A 124 5.34 12.04 8.28
N VAL A 125 6.05 10.93 8.44
CA VAL A 125 5.73 9.68 7.73
C VAL A 125 4.38 9.17 8.23
N ILE A 126 3.49 8.92 7.28
CA ILE A 126 2.18 8.30 7.57
C ILE A 126 2.46 6.84 7.94
N ARG A 127 2.22 6.49 9.19
CA ARG A 127 2.27 5.09 9.63
C ARG A 127 1.01 4.40 9.12
N ARG A 128 1.18 3.45 8.24
CA ARG A 128 0.11 2.53 7.86
C ARG A 128 -0.02 1.51 8.98
N TYR A 129 -1.22 1.38 9.54
CA TYR A 129 -1.53 0.33 10.49
C TYR A 129 -2.57 -0.61 9.86
N GLU A 130 -2.56 -1.82 10.27
CA GLU A 130 -3.57 -2.84 9.99
C GLU A 130 -3.89 -3.52 11.32
N ARG A 131 -5.16 -3.76 11.57
CA ARG A 131 -5.59 -4.47 12.77
C ARG A 131 -5.26 -5.95 12.64
N GLU A 132 -5.09 -6.63 13.76
CA GLU A 132 -4.63 -8.02 13.79
C GLU A 132 -5.76 -8.99 13.46
N ARG A 133 -7.01 -8.63 13.85
CA ARG A 133 -8.19 -9.47 13.67
C ARG A 133 -9.35 -8.71 13.00
N PRO A 134 -10.24 -9.44 12.26
CA PRO A 134 -11.48 -8.87 11.80
C PRO A 134 -12.33 -8.34 12.96
N GLY A 135 -13.00 -7.21 12.75
CA GLY A 135 -13.89 -6.60 13.75
C GLY A 135 -13.21 -5.65 14.75
N GLU A 136 -11.89 -5.70 14.94
CA GLU A 136 -11.22 -4.75 15.84
C GLU A 136 -11.46 -3.29 15.46
N LEU A 137 -11.68 -3.00 14.18
CA LEU A 137 -12.00 -1.68 13.69
C LEU A 137 -12.76 -1.75 12.37
N VAL A 138 -13.95 -1.21 12.32
CA VAL A 138 -14.73 -1.00 11.10
C VAL A 138 -14.75 0.47 10.76
N HIS A 139 -14.36 0.80 9.53
CA HIS A 139 -14.42 2.15 8.99
C HIS A 139 -15.77 2.41 8.35
N VAL A 140 -16.42 3.52 8.69
CA VAL A 140 -17.72 3.91 8.11
C VAL A 140 -17.62 5.29 7.49
N ASP A 141 -18.22 5.43 6.31
CA ASP A 141 -18.21 6.68 5.54
C ASP A 141 -19.45 6.78 4.62
N ILE A 142 -19.79 7.99 4.24
CA ILE A 142 -20.88 8.27 3.29
C ILE A 142 -20.30 8.98 2.07
N LYS A 143 -20.44 8.36 0.90
CA LYS A 143 -20.02 8.94 -0.37
C LYS A 143 -21.19 9.50 -1.13
N LYS A 144 -21.27 10.82 -1.23
CA LYS A 144 -22.24 11.51 -2.08
C LYS A 144 -21.88 11.39 -3.56
N LEU A 145 -22.80 10.93 -4.38
CA LEU A 145 -22.61 10.68 -5.80
C LEU A 145 -23.74 11.30 -6.61
N GLY A 146 -23.43 12.07 -7.63
CA GLY A 146 -24.45 12.64 -8.52
C GLY A 146 -25.17 11.55 -9.31
N ASN A 147 -26.51 11.67 -9.38
CA ASN A 147 -27.34 10.75 -10.15
C ASN A 147 -27.15 10.94 -11.66
N ILE A 148 -27.39 9.88 -12.40
CA ILE A 148 -27.36 9.87 -13.86
C ILE A 148 -28.78 10.10 -14.34
N PRO A 149 -29.02 11.16 -15.15
CA PRO A 149 -30.34 11.43 -15.70
C PRO A 149 -30.76 10.35 -16.70
N ASN A 150 -32.06 10.17 -16.89
CA ASN A 150 -32.60 9.26 -17.91
C ASN A 150 -32.10 9.64 -19.32
N GLY A 151 -31.63 8.65 -20.05
CA GLY A 151 -30.96 8.83 -21.34
C GLY A 151 -29.45 9.04 -21.23
N GLY A 152 -28.91 9.13 -20.01
CA GLY A 152 -27.48 9.25 -19.75
C GLY A 152 -26.99 10.66 -19.46
N GLY A 153 -25.74 10.77 -19.03
CA GLY A 153 -25.06 12.04 -18.78
C GLY A 153 -24.22 12.52 -19.97
N HIS A 154 -23.35 13.49 -19.73
CA HIS A 154 -22.51 14.11 -20.77
C HIS A 154 -21.61 13.13 -21.57
N LYS A 155 -21.30 11.96 -21.03
CA LYS A 155 -20.53 10.92 -21.75
C LYS A 155 -21.36 10.16 -22.78
N VAL A 156 -22.68 10.18 -22.66
CA VAL A 156 -23.63 9.55 -23.58
C VAL A 156 -24.20 10.57 -24.54
N LEU A 157 -24.64 11.74 -24.02
CA LEU A 157 -25.39 12.75 -24.75
C LEU A 157 -24.55 13.95 -25.22
N GLY A 158 -23.27 13.99 -24.91
CA GLY A 158 -22.41 15.14 -25.13
C GLY A 158 -22.57 16.23 -24.07
N ARG A 159 -21.69 17.26 -24.14
CA ARG A 159 -21.55 18.25 -23.04
C ARG A 159 -22.77 19.16 -22.87
N GLN A 160 -23.40 19.60 -23.95
CA GLN A 160 -24.52 20.55 -23.89
C GLN A 160 -25.77 19.89 -23.35
N GLU A 161 -26.24 18.84 -23.99
CA GLU A 161 -27.43 18.10 -23.59
C GLU A 161 -27.29 17.43 -22.22
N GLY A 162 -26.14 16.80 -21.95
CA GLY A 162 -25.85 16.19 -20.66
C GLY A 162 -25.79 17.16 -19.48
N ARG A 163 -25.42 18.45 -19.72
CA ARG A 163 -25.52 19.51 -18.70
C ARG A 163 -26.95 19.92 -18.42
N SER A 164 -27.77 20.08 -19.46
CA SER A 164 -29.16 20.43 -19.34
C SER A 164 -29.94 19.38 -18.55
N LYS A 165 -29.83 18.12 -18.92
CA LYS A 165 -30.51 17.00 -18.25
C LYS A 165 -30.01 16.73 -16.81
N ARG A 166 -28.78 17.11 -16.45
CA ARG A 166 -28.27 16.98 -15.10
C ARG A 166 -28.96 17.90 -14.08
N ARG A 167 -29.57 18.97 -14.51
CA ARG A 167 -30.36 19.85 -13.61
C ARG A 167 -31.53 19.04 -13.05
N GLY A 168 -31.59 18.87 -11.72
CA GLY A 168 -32.64 18.12 -11.03
C GLY A 168 -32.42 16.63 -10.87
N ALA A 169 -31.35 16.04 -11.42
CA ALA A 169 -31.07 14.60 -11.24
C ALA A 169 -30.78 14.18 -9.78
N GLY A 170 -30.42 15.13 -8.92
CA GLY A 170 -30.19 14.86 -7.49
C GLY A 170 -28.93 14.07 -7.20
N TYR A 171 -28.90 13.45 -6.02
CA TYR A 171 -27.76 12.69 -5.51
C TYR A 171 -28.21 11.37 -4.90
N SER A 172 -27.36 10.37 -4.99
CA SER A 172 -27.38 9.14 -4.19
C SER A 172 -26.30 9.20 -3.13
N TYR A 173 -26.55 8.57 -2.00
CA TYR A 173 -25.63 8.51 -0.87
C TYR A 173 -25.23 7.06 -0.63
N ILE A 174 -23.97 6.75 -0.87
CA ILE A 174 -23.44 5.41 -0.69
C ILE A 174 -22.88 5.34 0.71
N HIS A 175 -23.63 4.66 1.59
CA HIS A 175 -23.17 4.35 2.94
C HIS A 175 -22.33 3.09 2.89
N THR A 176 -21.15 3.14 3.47
CA THR A 176 -20.17 2.04 3.41
C THR A 176 -19.57 1.78 4.78
N ALA A 177 -19.51 0.50 5.16
CA ALA A 177 -18.76 -0.01 6.29
C ALA A 177 -17.74 -1.01 5.79
N VAL A 178 -16.46 -0.88 6.18
CA VAL A 178 -15.39 -1.78 5.77
C VAL A 178 -14.51 -2.17 6.95
N ASP A 179 -14.28 -3.45 7.13
CA ASP A 179 -13.40 -3.96 8.17
C ASP A 179 -11.92 -3.64 7.86
N ASP A 180 -11.18 -3.17 8.87
CA ASP A 180 -9.77 -2.76 8.72
C ASP A 180 -8.85 -3.94 8.37
N HIS A 181 -9.09 -5.12 8.92
CA HIS A 181 -8.25 -6.30 8.72
C HIS A 181 -8.57 -7.02 7.42
N SER A 182 -9.81 -7.50 7.27
CA SER A 182 -10.23 -8.33 6.14
C SER A 182 -10.49 -7.52 4.87
N ARG A 183 -10.84 -6.24 4.98
CA ARG A 183 -11.38 -5.39 3.90
C ARG A 183 -12.79 -5.79 3.46
N LEU A 184 -13.43 -6.74 4.15
CA LEU A 184 -14.82 -7.08 3.89
C LEU A 184 -15.69 -5.82 4.02
N ALA A 185 -16.54 -5.59 3.03
CA ALA A 185 -17.31 -4.37 2.94
C ALA A 185 -18.81 -4.65 2.86
N TYR A 186 -19.58 -3.84 3.58
CA TYR A 186 -21.03 -3.73 3.41
C TYR A 186 -21.35 -2.32 2.91
N SER A 187 -22.16 -2.20 1.87
CA SER A 187 -22.51 -0.90 1.31
C SER A 187 -23.94 -0.87 0.78
N GLU A 188 -24.58 0.27 0.93
CA GLU A 188 -25.94 0.53 0.44
C GLU A 188 -26.03 1.88 -0.27
N ILE A 189 -26.89 1.98 -1.28
CA ILE A 189 -27.21 3.22 -1.97
C ILE A 189 -28.50 3.77 -1.37
N LEU A 190 -28.40 4.82 -0.57
CA LEU A 190 -29.51 5.42 0.16
C LEU A 190 -29.84 6.83 -0.37
N THR A 191 -30.90 7.41 0.13
CA THR A 191 -31.48 8.67 -0.38
C THR A 191 -30.87 9.91 0.26
N ASP A 192 -30.30 9.78 1.45
CA ASP A 192 -29.75 10.90 2.23
C ASP A 192 -28.63 10.48 3.18
N GLU A 193 -28.08 11.44 3.91
CA GLU A 193 -27.05 11.28 4.94
C GLU A 193 -27.56 11.68 6.35
N ARG A 194 -28.87 11.57 6.58
CA ARG A 194 -29.49 11.93 7.85
C ARG A 194 -29.08 10.93 8.94
N LYS A 195 -29.21 11.35 10.19
CA LYS A 195 -28.83 10.54 11.35
C LYS A 195 -29.64 9.25 11.45
N GLU A 196 -30.94 9.30 11.14
CA GLU A 196 -31.84 8.15 11.14
C GLU A 196 -31.40 7.13 10.09
N THR A 197 -31.11 7.60 8.90
CA THR A 197 -30.64 6.78 7.75
C THR A 197 -29.30 6.15 8.05
N ALA A 198 -28.35 6.91 8.59
CA ALA A 198 -27.03 6.41 8.95
C ALA A 198 -27.11 5.37 10.09
N THR A 199 -27.98 5.57 11.07
CA THR A 199 -28.20 4.63 12.19
C THR A 199 -28.82 3.33 11.71
N ALA A 200 -29.87 3.41 10.88
CA ALA A 200 -30.49 2.23 10.29
C ALA A 200 -29.54 1.44 9.38
N PHE A 201 -28.72 2.15 8.59
CA PHE A 201 -27.63 1.54 7.81
C PHE A 201 -26.68 0.77 8.72
N TRP A 202 -26.22 1.37 9.82
CA TRP A 202 -25.29 0.72 10.72
C TRP A 202 -25.89 -0.56 11.35
N THR A 203 -27.15 -0.54 11.74
CA THR A 203 -27.82 -1.74 12.27
C THR A 203 -27.74 -2.91 11.29
N ARG A 204 -28.00 -2.67 10.00
CA ARG A 204 -27.90 -3.69 8.95
C ARG A 204 -26.45 -4.11 8.69
N ALA A 205 -25.52 -3.14 8.65
CA ALA A 205 -24.09 -3.42 8.48
C ALA A 205 -23.55 -4.27 9.65
N HIS A 206 -23.95 -3.98 10.89
CA HIS A 206 -23.57 -4.76 12.06
C HIS A 206 -24.10 -6.20 11.98
N ALA A 207 -25.37 -6.37 11.59
CA ALA A 207 -25.94 -7.69 11.38
C ALA A 207 -25.17 -8.49 10.30
N PHE A 208 -24.79 -7.85 9.20
CA PHE A 208 -23.97 -8.46 8.15
C PHE A 208 -22.60 -8.94 8.68
N PHE A 209 -21.88 -8.11 9.45
CA PHE A 209 -20.61 -8.53 10.05
C PHE A 209 -20.79 -9.67 11.05
N THR A 210 -21.86 -9.64 11.87
CA THR A 210 -22.18 -10.70 12.82
C THR A 210 -22.46 -12.03 12.11
N GLN A 211 -23.23 -12.01 11.03
CA GLN A 211 -23.50 -13.20 10.19
C GLN A 211 -22.22 -13.75 9.56
N ALA A 212 -21.28 -12.89 9.20
CA ALA A 212 -19.97 -13.29 8.73
C ALA A 212 -19.02 -13.81 9.85
N GLY A 213 -19.49 -13.87 11.10
CA GLY A 213 -18.69 -14.29 12.27
C GLY A 213 -17.70 -13.23 12.75
N ILE A 214 -17.94 -11.97 12.42
CA ILE A 214 -17.08 -10.84 12.83
C ILE A 214 -17.74 -10.10 14.00
N THR A 215 -17.10 -10.15 15.16
CA THR A 215 -17.50 -9.33 16.33
C THR A 215 -16.87 -7.96 16.22
N VAL A 216 -17.70 -6.92 16.04
CA VAL A 216 -17.22 -5.54 15.91
C VAL A 216 -16.94 -4.92 17.26
N GLU A 217 -15.69 -4.54 17.51
CA GLU A 217 -15.27 -3.89 18.77
C GLU A 217 -15.30 -2.35 18.67
N ARG A 218 -14.94 -1.81 17.50
CA ARG A 218 -14.78 -0.35 17.30
C ARG A 218 -15.24 0.09 15.93
N VAL A 219 -15.84 1.27 15.89
CA VAL A 219 -16.22 1.95 14.65
C VAL A 219 -15.47 3.26 14.53
N LEU A 220 -14.92 3.53 13.36
CA LEU A 220 -14.26 4.78 13.01
C LEU A 220 -15.05 5.50 11.93
N THR A 221 -15.47 6.73 12.24
CA THR A 221 -16.15 7.62 11.28
C THR A 221 -15.35 8.91 11.10
N ASP A 222 -15.74 9.70 10.13
CA ASP A 222 -15.39 11.11 10.08
C ASP A 222 -16.17 11.93 11.16
N ASN A 223 -16.15 13.27 11.05
CA ASN A 223 -16.88 14.17 11.93
C ASN A 223 -18.22 14.63 11.34
N GLY A 224 -18.83 13.88 10.42
CA GLY A 224 -20.13 14.15 9.85
C GLY A 224 -21.21 14.31 10.92
N SER A 225 -22.21 15.17 10.66
CA SER A 225 -23.26 15.49 11.63
C SER A 225 -24.06 14.25 12.05
N CYS A 226 -24.35 13.34 11.12
CA CYS A 226 -25.07 12.10 11.38
C CYS A 226 -24.36 11.23 12.43
N TYR A 227 -23.02 11.12 12.37
CA TYR A 227 -22.21 10.35 13.31
C TYR A 227 -21.99 11.02 14.68
N ARG A 228 -22.37 12.28 14.80
CA ARG A 228 -22.34 13.03 16.07
C ARG A 228 -23.66 12.97 16.82
N SER A 229 -24.70 12.43 16.22
CA SER A 229 -26.04 12.35 16.78
C SER A 229 -26.10 11.47 18.03
N ARG A 230 -27.16 11.64 18.82
CA ARG A 230 -27.46 10.80 19.96
C ARG A 230 -27.84 9.39 19.48
N ASP A 231 -28.62 9.28 18.42
CA ASP A 231 -29.10 8.02 17.86
C ASP A 231 -27.92 7.12 17.45
N TRP A 232 -26.92 7.69 16.76
CA TRP A 232 -25.69 6.97 16.39
C TRP A 232 -24.91 6.47 17.62
N ARG A 233 -24.80 7.30 18.66
CA ARG A 233 -24.11 6.90 19.89
C ARG A 233 -24.84 5.78 20.63
N ASN A 234 -26.19 5.87 20.70
CA ASN A 234 -27.00 4.88 21.40
C ASN A 234 -26.89 3.51 20.73
N VAL A 235 -27.06 3.41 19.41
CA VAL A 235 -26.98 2.12 18.70
C VAL A 235 -25.61 1.44 18.82
N LEU A 236 -24.52 2.22 18.90
CA LEU A 236 -23.18 1.68 19.13
C LEU A 236 -23.02 1.22 20.58
N ALA A 237 -23.51 2.01 21.54
CA ALA A 237 -23.43 1.71 22.98
C ALA A 237 -24.23 0.45 23.34
N GLU A 238 -25.44 0.30 22.79
CA GLU A 238 -26.29 -0.88 22.96
C GLU A 238 -25.61 -2.17 22.45
N ALA A 239 -24.80 -2.06 21.39
CA ALA A 239 -24.02 -3.16 20.85
C ALA A 239 -22.64 -3.32 21.55
N GLY A 240 -22.29 -2.53 22.55
CA GLY A 240 -20.99 -2.56 23.23
C GLY A 240 -19.82 -2.05 22.36
N ILE A 241 -20.10 -1.31 21.29
CA ILE A 241 -19.11 -0.90 20.29
C ILE A 241 -18.53 0.48 20.62
N THR A 242 -17.21 0.60 20.65
CA THR A 242 -16.54 1.86 20.89
C THR A 242 -16.53 2.74 19.65
N HIS A 243 -17.10 3.95 19.73
CA HIS A 243 -17.04 4.94 18.65
C HIS A 243 -15.73 5.72 18.66
N LYS A 244 -15.03 5.75 17.54
CA LYS A 244 -13.87 6.62 17.30
C LYS A 244 -14.16 7.55 16.14
N ARG A 245 -13.65 8.79 16.22
CA ARG A 245 -13.77 9.77 15.13
C ARG A 245 -12.39 10.18 14.65
N THR A 246 -12.28 10.50 13.37
CA THR A 246 -11.04 11.06 12.80
C THR A 246 -10.70 12.37 13.49
N ARG A 247 -9.42 12.61 13.72
CA ARG A 247 -8.96 13.91 14.23
C ARG A 247 -9.15 14.96 13.13
N PRO A 248 -9.53 16.20 13.49
CA PRO A 248 -9.58 17.30 12.53
C PRO A 248 -8.30 17.41 11.73
N TYR A 249 -8.42 17.68 10.44
CA TYR A 249 -7.30 17.78 9.49
C TYR A 249 -6.41 16.54 9.31
N ARG A 250 -6.88 15.36 9.75
CA ARG A 250 -6.20 14.07 9.56
C ARG A 250 -7.11 13.03 8.90
N PRO A 251 -7.55 13.24 7.66
CA PRO A 251 -8.42 12.32 6.93
C PRO A 251 -7.76 10.94 6.74
N GLN A 252 -6.44 10.86 6.74
CA GLN A 252 -5.70 9.61 6.51
C GLN A 252 -6.05 8.49 7.51
N THR A 253 -6.64 8.81 8.64
CA THR A 253 -7.11 7.81 9.61
C THR A 253 -8.27 6.97 9.06
N ASN A 254 -9.08 7.49 8.13
CA ASN A 254 -10.16 6.76 7.47
C ASN A 254 -9.76 6.17 6.09
N GLY A 255 -8.46 5.99 5.87
CA GLY A 255 -7.88 5.63 4.57
C GLY A 255 -8.36 4.30 3.98
N LYS A 256 -8.95 3.39 4.78
CA LYS A 256 -9.47 2.11 4.27
C LYS A 256 -10.75 2.33 3.46
N VAL A 257 -11.72 3.07 4.04
CA VAL A 257 -12.96 3.37 3.35
C VAL A 257 -12.73 4.38 2.21
N GLU A 258 -11.80 5.33 2.36
CA GLU A 258 -11.42 6.22 1.25
C GLU A 258 -10.84 5.43 0.05
N ARG A 259 -10.05 4.39 0.32
CA ARG A 259 -9.53 3.51 -0.71
C ARG A 259 -10.65 2.68 -1.37
N LEU A 260 -11.59 2.16 -0.58
CA LEU A 260 -12.77 1.47 -1.10
C LEU A 260 -13.60 2.41 -1.96
N ASN A 261 -13.89 3.63 -1.50
CA ASN A 261 -14.62 4.64 -2.27
C ASN A 261 -13.96 4.95 -3.62
N ARG A 262 -12.61 4.99 -3.68
CA ARG A 262 -11.91 5.13 -4.96
C ARG A 262 -12.16 3.92 -5.87
N THR A 263 -12.02 2.72 -5.34
CA THR A 263 -12.27 1.47 -6.10
C THR A 263 -13.71 1.42 -6.60
N LEU A 264 -14.68 1.78 -5.75
CA LEU A 264 -16.08 1.90 -6.09
C LEU A 264 -16.32 2.89 -7.25
N LEU A 265 -15.67 4.05 -7.22
CA LEU A 265 -15.78 5.03 -8.31
C LEU A 265 -15.18 4.51 -9.61
N ASP A 266 -14.00 3.90 -9.55
CA ASP A 266 -13.25 3.45 -10.72
C ASP A 266 -13.87 2.20 -11.35
N GLU A 267 -14.32 1.23 -10.54
CA GLU A 267 -14.71 -0.11 -10.99
C GLU A 267 -16.23 -0.33 -11.07
N TRP A 268 -17.04 0.60 -10.52
CA TRP A 268 -18.49 0.57 -10.61
C TRP A 268 -19.08 1.89 -11.11
N ALA A 269 -18.96 2.98 -10.33
CA ALA A 269 -19.74 4.20 -10.59
C ALA A 269 -19.42 4.85 -11.95
N TYR A 270 -18.17 4.74 -12.42
CA TYR A 270 -17.65 5.28 -13.68
C TYR A 270 -17.01 4.24 -14.58
N ALA A 271 -17.22 2.95 -14.30
CA ALA A 271 -16.65 1.86 -15.10
C ALA A 271 -17.08 1.91 -16.57
N ARG A 272 -18.32 2.36 -16.82
CA ARG A 272 -18.88 2.57 -18.14
C ARG A 272 -19.84 3.77 -18.16
N PRO A 273 -20.22 4.31 -19.32
CA PRO A 273 -21.26 5.32 -19.44
C PRO A 273 -22.64 4.66 -19.30
N TYR A 274 -23.24 4.79 -18.11
CA TYR A 274 -24.61 4.32 -17.84
C TYR A 274 -25.65 5.26 -18.47
N ARG A 275 -26.79 4.72 -18.88
CA ARG A 275 -27.90 5.47 -19.46
C ARG A 275 -28.93 6.00 -18.45
N SER A 276 -28.89 5.46 -17.21
CA SER A 276 -29.73 5.93 -16.11
C SER A 276 -29.10 5.62 -14.76
N GLU A 277 -29.61 6.28 -13.72
CA GLU A 277 -29.21 5.95 -12.34
C GLU A 277 -29.68 4.54 -11.96
N GLN A 278 -30.85 4.11 -12.45
CA GLN A 278 -31.34 2.77 -12.18
C GLN A 278 -30.39 1.70 -12.75
N GLU A 279 -29.97 1.84 -14.01
CA GLU A 279 -29.01 0.92 -14.62
C GLU A 279 -27.71 0.82 -13.80
N ARG A 280 -27.23 1.94 -13.24
CA ARG A 280 -26.04 1.93 -12.39
C ARG A 280 -26.29 1.23 -11.05
N ARG A 281 -27.47 1.41 -10.45
CA ARG A 281 -27.86 0.76 -9.20
C ARG A 281 -28.03 -0.75 -9.35
N ASP A 282 -28.59 -1.20 -10.45
CA ASP A 282 -28.87 -2.63 -10.70
C ASP A 282 -27.61 -3.50 -10.70
N VAL A 283 -26.48 -2.94 -11.14
CA VAL A 283 -25.19 -3.66 -11.15
C VAL A 283 -24.38 -3.50 -9.86
N PHE A 284 -24.87 -2.74 -8.89
CA PHE A 284 -24.15 -2.50 -7.64
C PHE A 284 -24.01 -3.75 -6.75
N PRO A 285 -25.07 -4.57 -6.56
CA PRO A 285 -24.95 -5.78 -5.73
C PRO A 285 -23.93 -6.78 -6.28
N GLU A 286 -23.91 -7.00 -7.58
CA GLU A 286 -22.95 -7.87 -8.26
C GLU A 286 -21.51 -7.35 -8.09
N TRP A 287 -21.31 -6.03 -8.26
CA TRP A 287 -20.01 -5.42 -8.03
C TRP A 287 -19.54 -5.59 -6.59
N LEU A 288 -20.41 -5.37 -5.60
CA LEU A 288 -20.06 -5.53 -4.18
C LEU A 288 -19.74 -6.97 -3.83
N HIS A 289 -20.50 -7.92 -4.39
CA HIS A 289 -20.20 -9.34 -4.27
C HIS A 289 -18.83 -9.67 -4.85
N THR A 290 -18.55 -9.22 -6.08
CA THR A 290 -17.24 -9.40 -6.73
C THR A 290 -16.11 -8.78 -5.90
N TYR A 291 -16.32 -7.57 -5.35
CA TYR A 291 -15.34 -6.91 -4.48
C TYR A 291 -15.00 -7.78 -3.27
N ASN A 292 -15.99 -8.34 -2.61
CA ASN A 292 -15.81 -9.11 -1.38
C ASN A 292 -15.25 -10.52 -1.60
N HIS A 293 -15.65 -11.19 -2.68
CA HIS A 293 -15.41 -12.64 -2.84
C HIS A 293 -14.45 -13.00 -3.97
N HIS A 294 -14.28 -12.14 -4.99
CA HIS A 294 -13.51 -12.51 -6.18
C HIS A 294 -12.37 -11.54 -6.50
N ARG A 295 -12.50 -10.29 -6.09
CA ARG A 295 -11.50 -9.27 -6.41
C ARG A 295 -10.22 -9.45 -5.59
N GLY A 296 -9.09 -9.71 -6.26
CA GLY A 296 -7.78 -9.76 -5.61
C GLY A 296 -7.30 -8.39 -5.11
N HIS A 297 -6.93 -8.31 -3.84
CA HIS A 297 -6.43 -7.09 -3.20
C HIS A 297 -4.91 -7.14 -3.02
N THR A 298 -4.21 -6.12 -3.49
CA THR A 298 -2.74 -6.04 -3.33
C THR A 298 -2.30 -6.09 -1.86
N ALA A 299 -3.07 -5.47 -0.96
CA ALA A 299 -2.80 -5.52 0.48
C ALA A 299 -3.02 -6.92 1.09
N LEU A 300 -3.81 -7.76 0.43
CA LEU A 300 -4.13 -9.13 0.85
C LEU A 300 -3.36 -10.17 0.02
N LYS A 301 -2.22 -9.80 -0.55
CA LYS A 301 -1.39 -10.68 -1.38
C LYS A 301 -2.12 -11.27 -2.59
N GLY A 302 -3.07 -10.53 -3.14
CA GLY A 302 -3.88 -10.96 -4.29
C GLY A 302 -5.14 -11.75 -3.92
N GLN A 303 -5.43 -11.96 -2.64
CA GLN A 303 -6.63 -12.65 -2.20
C GLN A 303 -7.82 -11.70 -2.04
N PRO A 304 -9.07 -12.18 -2.15
CA PRO A 304 -10.26 -11.39 -1.88
C PRO A 304 -10.50 -11.16 -0.37
N PRO A 305 -11.28 -10.15 0.04
CA PRO A 305 -11.62 -9.87 1.43
C PRO A 305 -12.18 -11.07 2.21
N ALA A 306 -13.07 -11.85 1.61
CA ALA A 306 -13.69 -13.02 2.24
C ALA A 306 -12.66 -14.07 2.68
N SER A 307 -11.49 -14.16 2.03
CA SER A 307 -10.44 -15.12 2.41
C SER A 307 -9.84 -14.89 3.80
N ARG A 308 -10.07 -13.72 4.40
CA ARG A 308 -9.62 -13.37 5.75
C ARG A 308 -10.72 -13.48 6.82
N VAL A 309 -11.87 -14.01 6.46
CA VAL A 309 -13.01 -14.18 7.36
C VAL A 309 -13.30 -15.67 7.50
N PRO A 310 -13.09 -16.27 8.69
CA PRO A 310 -13.14 -17.72 8.87
C PRO A 310 -14.44 -18.39 8.38
N ASN A 311 -15.59 -17.77 8.64
CA ASN A 311 -16.88 -18.33 8.26
C ASN A 311 -17.20 -18.22 6.75
N LEU A 312 -16.41 -17.47 5.99
CA LEU A 312 -16.59 -17.29 4.54
C LEU A 312 -15.53 -18.04 3.74
N THR A 313 -14.46 -18.51 4.38
CA THR A 313 -13.41 -19.33 3.75
C THR A 313 -13.96 -20.75 3.52
N GLY A 314 -14.46 -21.02 2.36
CA GLY A 314 -14.94 -22.35 1.98
C GLY A 314 -16.30 -22.39 1.30
N GLN A 315 -16.99 -21.26 1.23
CA GLN A 315 -18.27 -21.18 0.51
C GLN A 315 -18.10 -20.98 -1.01
N TYR A 316 -16.88 -20.85 -1.51
CA TYR A 316 -16.58 -20.49 -2.92
C TYR A 316 -15.34 -21.24 -3.46
N SER A 317 -15.18 -22.51 -3.12
CA SER A 317 -14.25 -23.42 -3.82
C SER A 317 -14.93 -24.06 -5.00
#